data_51e1020a8b9dacf233b3435dea827cd6
#
_entry.id   51e1020a8b9dacf233b3435dea827cd6
#
_cell.length_a   1.000
_cell.length_b   1.000
_cell.length_c   1.000
_cell.angle_alpha   90.00
_cell.angle_beta   90.00
_cell.angle_gamma   90.00
#
_symmetry.space_group_name_H-M   'P 1'
#
loop_
_entity.id
_entity.type
_entity.pdbx_description
1 polymer ?
#
loop_
_entity_poly.entity_id
_entity_poly.type
_entity_poly.pdbx_seq_one_letter_code
_entity_poly.pdbx_strand_id
1 'polypeptide(L)'
;MYVVNEISGSVDAFDYANGTIKLKQSITMLPENFDSTVEAADIHISPDGRFLYASNREVRNEIVIYSINKKGILNFVGRQSVLGSAPRNFVIDPSGRFLLVANLKNNEVLVFRRDIKTGKLTFTGNKITAIQPACLKFLE
;
A
#
# COMPACT_ATOMS: atom_id res chain seq x y z
N MET A 1 9.38 6.17 -10.67
CA MET A 1 8.46 5.03 -10.86
C MET A 1 8.70 4.02 -9.74
N TYR A 2 7.65 3.36 -9.24
CA TYR A 2 7.77 2.32 -8.23
C TYR A 2 7.07 1.05 -8.69
N VAL A 3 7.62 -0.10 -8.28
CA VAL A 3 7.09 -1.43 -8.57
C VAL A 3 7.04 -2.21 -7.27
N VAL A 4 5.93 -2.87 -6.98
CA VAL A 4 5.82 -3.83 -5.89
C VAL A 4 6.05 -5.25 -6.42
N ASN A 5 6.90 -6.00 -5.76
CA ASN A 5 7.26 -7.37 -6.14
C ASN A 5 6.50 -8.36 -5.26
N GLU A 6 5.63 -9.16 -5.87
CA GLU A 6 4.68 -10.02 -5.16
C GLU A 6 5.37 -11.02 -4.24
N ILE A 7 6.30 -11.81 -4.77
CA ILE A 7 6.89 -12.95 -4.06
C ILE A 7 8.01 -12.52 -3.11
N SER A 8 8.84 -11.55 -3.51
CA SER A 8 9.93 -11.05 -2.65
C SER A 8 9.44 -10.14 -1.52
N GLY A 9 8.20 -9.62 -1.61
CA GLY A 9 7.70 -8.66 -0.65
C GLY A 9 8.59 -7.42 -0.57
N SER A 10 8.92 -6.85 -1.73
CA SER A 10 9.76 -5.65 -1.83
C SER A 10 9.14 -4.59 -2.71
N VAL A 11 9.60 -3.35 -2.57
CA VAL A 11 9.29 -2.24 -3.47
C VAL A 11 10.58 -1.77 -4.11
N ASP A 12 10.58 -1.70 -5.44
CA ASP A 12 11.67 -1.16 -6.22
C ASP A 12 11.33 0.26 -6.70
N ALA A 13 12.25 1.18 -6.48
CA ALA A 13 12.18 2.54 -7.00
C ALA A 13 13.12 2.70 -8.21
N PHE A 14 12.62 3.35 -9.25
CA PHE A 14 13.36 3.56 -10.49
C PHE A 14 13.36 5.03 -10.87
N ASP A 15 14.47 5.49 -11.44
CA ASP A 15 14.47 6.68 -12.28
C ASP A 15 13.87 6.31 -13.65
N TYR A 16 13.04 7.20 -14.18
CA TYR A 16 12.45 7.07 -15.50
C TYR A 16 12.63 8.39 -16.25
N ALA A 17 13.35 8.34 -17.35
CA ALA A 17 13.56 9.49 -18.22
C ALA A 17 13.74 9.04 -19.67
N ASN A 18 13.04 9.68 -20.60
CA ASN A 18 13.17 9.46 -22.05
C ASN A 18 13.08 7.97 -22.45
N GLY A 19 12.16 7.22 -21.86
CA GLY A 19 11.99 5.79 -22.12
C GLY A 19 13.02 4.87 -21.45
N THR A 20 13.98 5.42 -20.72
CA THR A 20 14.99 4.64 -19.98
C THR A 20 14.58 4.46 -18.53
N ILE A 21 14.75 3.23 -18.03
CA ILE A 21 14.43 2.84 -16.66
C ILE A 21 15.73 2.40 -15.97
N LYS A 22 16.04 2.98 -14.80
CA LYS A 22 17.22 2.64 -14.00
C LYS A 22 16.85 2.41 -12.55
N LEU A 23 17.21 1.23 -12.03
CA LEU A 23 17.00 0.91 -10.60
C LEU A 23 17.76 1.90 -9.71
N LYS A 24 17.09 2.40 -8.69
CA LYS A 24 17.59 3.38 -7.74
C LYS A 24 17.64 2.84 -6.32
N GLN A 25 16.63 2.05 -5.93
CA GLN A 25 16.51 1.46 -4.61
C GLN A 25 15.65 0.20 -4.69
N SER A 26 16.00 -0.81 -3.90
CA SER A 26 15.09 -1.89 -3.52
C SER A 26 14.94 -1.88 -2.00
N ILE A 27 13.70 -1.89 -1.49
CA ILE A 27 13.40 -1.86 -0.06
C ILE A 27 12.40 -2.95 0.30
N THR A 28 12.69 -3.71 1.35
CA THR A 28 11.79 -4.76 1.81
C THR A 28 10.55 -4.20 2.49
N MET A 29 9.42 -4.88 2.28
CA MET A 29 8.17 -4.69 3.01
C MET A 29 8.12 -5.54 4.29
N LEU A 30 9.09 -6.42 4.50
CA LEU A 30 9.07 -7.43 5.56
C LEU A 30 9.81 -6.94 6.81
N PRO A 31 9.39 -7.39 8.01
CA PRO A 31 10.16 -7.20 9.22
C PRO A 31 11.51 -7.94 9.14
N GLU A 32 12.46 -7.52 9.96
CA GLU A 32 13.69 -8.27 10.14
C GLU A 32 13.39 -9.71 10.60
N ASN A 33 14.18 -10.67 10.12
CA ASN A 33 14.06 -12.10 10.43
C ASN A 33 12.69 -12.72 10.11
N PHE A 34 11.96 -12.16 9.15
CA PHE A 34 10.72 -12.76 8.67
C PHE A 34 11.06 -13.87 7.68
N ASP A 35 10.66 -15.10 8.00
CA ASP A 35 11.01 -16.34 7.28
C ASP A 35 9.83 -17.03 6.56
N SER A 36 8.67 -16.37 6.54
CA SER A 36 7.48 -16.88 5.86
C SER A 36 7.26 -16.25 4.49
N THR A 37 6.43 -16.89 3.68
CA THR A 37 6.00 -16.35 2.40
C THR A 37 5.07 -15.15 2.57
N VAL A 38 5.17 -14.20 1.66
CA VAL A 38 4.25 -13.09 1.51
C VAL A 38 3.77 -13.01 0.08
N GLU A 39 2.66 -12.33 -0.11
CA GLU A 39 2.11 -12.01 -1.42
C GLU A 39 1.76 -10.53 -1.44
N ALA A 40 2.69 -9.70 -1.87
CA ALA A 40 2.39 -8.30 -2.13
C ALA A 40 1.39 -8.19 -3.30
N ALA A 41 0.53 -7.17 -3.30
CA ALA A 41 -0.54 -7.09 -4.29
C ALA A 41 -0.65 -5.73 -4.97
N ASP A 42 -0.78 -4.66 -4.22
CA ASP A 42 -1.12 -3.35 -4.76
C ASP A 42 -0.23 -2.25 -4.19
N ILE A 43 -0.10 -1.16 -4.95
CA ILE A 43 0.79 -0.04 -4.60
C ILE A 43 0.19 1.28 -5.06
N HIS A 44 0.12 2.27 -4.17
CA HIS A 44 -0.34 3.62 -4.49
C HIS A 44 0.52 4.70 -3.85
N ILE A 45 0.68 5.81 -4.56
CA ILE A 45 1.27 7.04 -4.02
C ILE A 45 0.13 7.94 -3.57
N SER A 46 0.29 8.58 -2.42
CA SER A 46 -0.68 9.58 -1.96
C SER A 46 -0.76 10.77 -2.94
N PRO A 47 -1.94 11.42 -3.07
CA PRO A 47 -2.12 12.54 -4.01
C PRO A 47 -1.13 13.70 -3.81
N ASP A 48 -0.63 13.89 -2.57
CA ASP A 48 0.39 14.88 -2.23
C ASP A 48 1.83 14.45 -2.59
N GLY A 49 2.03 13.25 -3.14
CA GLY A 49 3.33 12.69 -3.54
C GLY A 49 4.28 12.36 -2.39
N ARG A 50 3.85 12.44 -1.13
CA ARG A 50 4.72 12.33 0.04
C ARG A 50 4.87 10.94 0.61
N PHE A 51 3.90 10.06 0.36
CA PHE A 51 3.85 8.71 0.91
C PHE A 51 3.51 7.69 -0.15
N LEU A 52 4.07 6.50 0.02
CA LEU A 52 3.75 5.32 -0.76
C LEU A 52 3.20 4.26 0.18
N TYR A 53 2.15 3.59 -0.26
CA TYR A 53 1.47 2.51 0.42
C TYR A 53 1.56 1.25 -0.44
N ALA A 54 1.82 0.11 0.19
CA ALA A 54 1.85 -1.18 -0.48
C ALA A 54 1.18 -2.25 0.38
N SER A 55 0.37 -3.12 -0.22
CA SER A 55 -0.35 -4.17 0.51
C SER A 55 0.41 -5.49 0.50
N ASN A 56 0.45 -6.15 1.66
CA ASN A 56 0.85 -7.55 1.84
C ASN A 56 -0.36 -8.38 2.20
N ARG A 57 -0.54 -9.49 1.49
CA ARG A 57 -1.59 -10.49 1.73
C ARG A 57 -1.09 -11.63 2.62
N GLU A 58 -1.95 -12.63 2.79
CA GLU A 58 -1.72 -13.92 3.45
C GLU A 58 -1.30 -13.76 4.92
N VAL A 59 -0.06 -14.08 5.28
CA VAL A 59 0.37 -14.10 6.68
C VAL A 59 0.36 -12.70 7.33
N ARG A 60 0.62 -11.66 6.57
CA ARG A 60 0.75 -10.29 7.11
C ARG A 60 -0.54 -9.47 7.10
N ASN A 61 -1.31 -9.54 6.00
CA ASN A 61 -2.57 -8.79 5.82
C ASN A 61 -2.48 -7.34 6.31
N GLU A 62 -1.58 -6.57 5.72
CA GLU A 62 -1.22 -5.22 6.16
C GLU A 62 -0.98 -4.27 4.98
N ILE A 63 -1.03 -2.99 5.27
CA ILE A 63 -0.50 -1.93 4.42
C ILE A 63 0.84 -1.48 5.00
N VAL A 64 1.89 -1.55 4.20
CA VAL A 64 3.21 -1.02 4.55
C VAL A 64 3.30 0.42 4.04
N ILE A 65 3.85 1.31 4.84
CA ILE A 65 3.86 2.75 4.62
C ILE A 65 5.30 3.23 4.51
N TYR A 66 5.59 3.97 3.44
CA TYR A 66 6.88 4.63 3.23
C TYR A 66 6.68 6.13 3.00
N SER A 67 7.59 6.95 3.50
CA SER A 67 7.72 8.34 3.06
C SER A 67 8.60 8.42 1.81
N ILE A 68 8.29 9.36 0.92
CA ILE A 68 9.03 9.62 -0.31
C ILE A 68 9.81 10.92 -0.13
N ASN A 69 11.12 10.88 -0.24
CA ASN A 69 11.94 12.09 -0.19
C ASN A 69 12.01 12.80 -1.57
N LYS A 70 12.62 13.98 -1.61
CA LYS A 70 12.75 14.80 -2.84
C LYS A 70 13.50 14.09 -3.98
N LYS A 71 14.27 13.04 -3.67
CA LYS A 71 14.98 12.23 -4.67
C LYS A 71 14.20 10.98 -5.08
N GLY A 72 12.96 10.80 -4.58
CA GLY A 72 12.14 9.62 -4.85
C GLY A 72 12.61 8.36 -4.10
N ILE A 73 13.42 8.50 -3.06
CA ILE A 73 13.87 7.40 -2.21
C ILE A 73 12.84 7.16 -1.11
N LEU A 74 12.57 5.89 -0.85
CA LEU A 74 11.62 5.43 0.14
C LEU A 74 12.29 5.25 1.51
N ASN A 75 11.62 5.72 2.57
CA ASN A 75 12.00 5.47 3.95
C ASN A 75 10.80 4.84 4.68
N PHE A 76 11.04 3.76 5.40
CA PHE A 76 10.01 3.07 6.15
C PHE A 76 9.39 3.96 7.23
N VAL A 77 8.06 4.00 7.30
CA VAL A 77 7.27 4.76 8.28
C VAL A 77 6.57 3.82 9.27
N GLY A 78 5.98 2.75 8.77
CA GLY A 78 5.23 1.83 9.62
C GLY A 78 4.40 0.83 8.82
N ARG A 79 3.59 0.07 9.58
CA ARG A 79 2.66 -0.94 9.07
C ARG A 79 1.30 -0.74 9.71
N GLN A 80 0.25 -0.99 8.96
CA GLN A 80 -1.13 -0.98 9.45
C GLN A 80 -1.82 -2.29 9.07
N SER A 81 -2.27 -3.04 10.08
CA SER A 81 -3.16 -4.18 9.83
C SER A 81 -4.41 -3.72 9.09
N VAL A 82 -4.83 -4.49 8.09
CA VAL A 82 -6.08 -4.21 7.35
C VAL A 82 -7.33 -4.70 8.08
N LEU A 83 -7.17 -5.29 9.27
CA LEU A 83 -8.26 -5.84 10.11
C LEU A 83 -9.12 -6.87 9.36
N GLY A 84 -8.53 -7.54 8.38
CA GLY A 84 -9.15 -8.52 7.50
C GLY A 84 -8.12 -9.37 6.79
N SER A 85 -8.49 -10.02 5.70
CA SER A 85 -7.62 -10.97 4.99
C SER A 85 -7.65 -10.77 3.49
N ALA A 86 -6.48 -10.98 2.89
CA ALA A 86 -6.21 -10.82 1.47
C ALA A 86 -6.55 -9.40 0.94
N PRO A 87 -5.83 -8.35 1.40
CA PRO A 87 -5.98 -6.98 0.88
C PRO A 87 -5.46 -6.91 -0.57
N ARG A 88 -6.28 -7.36 -1.50
CA ARG A 88 -5.90 -7.50 -2.91
C ARG A 88 -5.74 -6.16 -3.61
N ASN A 89 -6.52 -5.19 -3.22
CA ASN A 89 -6.48 -3.85 -3.77
C ASN A 89 -6.87 -2.85 -2.70
N PHE A 90 -6.38 -1.65 -2.82
CA PHE A 90 -6.81 -0.51 -2.02
C PHE A 90 -6.79 0.75 -2.89
N VAL A 91 -7.41 1.81 -2.42
CA VAL A 91 -7.42 3.10 -3.11
C VAL A 91 -7.35 4.22 -2.10
N ILE A 92 -6.66 5.29 -2.46
CA ILE A 92 -6.66 6.55 -1.70
C ILE A 92 -7.71 7.46 -2.34
N ASP A 93 -8.60 8.04 -1.53
CA ASP A 93 -9.62 8.96 -2.03
C ASP A 93 -8.98 10.22 -2.65
N PRO A 94 -9.66 10.94 -3.56
CA PRO A 94 -9.10 12.13 -4.20
C PRO A 94 -8.67 13.24 -3.23
N SER A 95 -9.29 13.31 -2.04
CA SER A 95 -8.89 14.27 -1.01
C SER A 95 -7.57 13.90 -0.32
N GLY A 96 -7.10 12.66 -0.48
CA GLY A 96 -5.95 12.10 0.20
C GLY A 96 -6.13 11.86 1.70
N ARG A 97 -7.35 11.97 2.21
CA ARG A 97 -7.66 11.84 3.65
C ARG A 97 -8.07 10.43 4.06
N PHE A 98 -8.51 9.61 3.12
CA PHE A 98 -8.98 8.27 3.39
C PHE A 98 -8.33 7.26 2.46
N LEU A 99 -8.13 6.06 2.98
CA LEU A 99 -7.66 4.89 2.25
C LEU A 99 -8.67 3.77 2.46
N LEU A 100 -9.17 3.20 1.38
CA LEU A 100 -10.15 2.12 1.39
C LEU A 100 -9.46 0.83 0.99
N VAL A 101 -9.62 -0.23 1.78
CA VAL A 101 -8.99 -1.54 1.56
C VAL A 101 -10.04 -2.58 1.21
N ALA A 102 -9.84 -3.26 0.08
CA ALA A 102 -10.63 -4.40 -0.36
C ALA A 102 -10.08 -5.70 0.25
N ASN A 103 -10.69 -6.19 1.32
CA ASN A 103 -10.38 -7.46 1.97
C ASN A 103 -11.13 -8.60 1.28
N LEU A 104 -10.51 -9.20 0.27
CA LEU A 104 -11.14 -10.16 -0.63
C LEU A 104 -11.75 -11.34 0.11
N LYS A 105 -11.02 -11.95 1.06
CA LYS A 105 -11.49 -13.14 1.79
C LYS A 105 -12.56 -12.84 2.85
N ASN A 106 -12.70 -11.58 3.29
CA ASN A 106 -13.73 -11.17 4.25
C ASN A 106 -15.00 -10.63 3.59
N ASN A 107 -15.04 -10.46 2.28
CA ASN A 107 -16.16 -9.85 1.57
C ASN A 107 -16.50 -8.44 2.07
N GLU A 108 -15.48 -7.62 2.31
CA GLU A 108 -15.67 -6.29 2.87
C GLU A 108 -14.67 -5.27 2.32
N VAL A 109 -15.07 -4.01 2.37
CA VAL A 109 -14.18 -2.86 2.16
C VAL A 109 -14.17 -2.06 3.44
N LEU A 110 -12.97 -1.82 4.00
CA LEU A 110 -12.75 -1.04 5.22
C LEU A 110 -12.18 0.34 4.88
N VAL A 111 -12.61 1.34 5.67
CA VAL A 111 -12.18 2.73 5.51
C VAL A 111 -11.21 3.12 6.61
N PHE A 112 -10.02 3.55 6.23
CA PHE A 112 -9.00 4.09 7.12
C PHE A 112 -8.85 5.59 6.90
N ARG A 113 -8.74 6.36 7.98
CA ARG A 113 -8.32 7.76 7.93
C ARG A 113 -6.81 7.82 7.76
N ARG A 114 -6.34 8.62 6.82
CA ARG A 114 -4.93 8.90 6.60
C ARG A 114 -4.55 10.22 7.28
N ASP A 115 -3.53 10.20 8.11
CA ASP A 115 -2.87 11.40 8.60
C ASP A 115 -1.96 11.95 7.48
N ILE A 116 -2.29 13.09 6.93
CA ILE A 116 -1.56 13.70 5.80
C ILE A 116 -0.14 14.16 6.17
N LYS A 117 0.19 14.35 7.45
CA LYS A 117 1.52 14.77 7.90
C LYS A 117 2.45 13.57 8.11
N THR A 118 1.94 12.49 8.68
CA THR A 118 2.73 11.31 9.07
C THR A 118 2.56 10.11 8.14
N GLY A 119 1.54 10.12 7.28
CA GLY A 119 1.17 8.99 6.41
C GLY A 119 0.47 7.85 7.14
N LYS A 120 0.37 7.87 8.47
CA LYS A 120 -0.21 6.80 9.28
C LYS A 120 -1.70 6.65 9.03
N LEU A 121 -2.18 5.41 9.18
CA LEU A 121 -3.58 5.03 8.98
C LEU A 121 -4.24 4.70 10.30
N THR A 122 -5.52 5.03 10.43
CA THR A 122 -6.36 4.69 11.59
C THR A 122 -7.72 4.23 11.09
N PHE A 123 -8.19 3.07 11.53
CA PHE A 123 -9.52 2.57 11.17
C PHE A 123 -10.62 3.53 11.65
N THR A 124 -11.56 3.85 10.75
CA THR A 124 -12.65 4.81 11.05
C THR A 124 -13.86 4.16 11.73
N GLY A 125 -13.93 2.83 11.78
CA GLY A 125 -15.13 2.08 12.13
C GLY A 125 -16.08 1.84 10.95
N ASN A 126 -15.86 2.47 9.80
CA ASN A 126 -16.73 2.35 8.63
C ASN A 126 -16.28 1.20 7.72
N LYS A 127 -17.25 0.40 7.31
CA LYS A 127 -17.06 -0.67 6.32
C LYS A 127 -18.34 -0.92 5.53
N ILE A 128 -18.18 -1.54 4.36
CA ILE A 128 -19.28 -2.05 3.57
C ILE A 128 -19.04 -3.53 3.23
N THR A 129 -20.12 -4.28 3.02
CA THR A 129 -20.07 -5.64 2.48
C THR A 129 -19.98 -5.57 0.96
N ALA A 130 -19.00 -6.28 0.39
CA ALA A 130 -18.83 -6.45 -1.04
C ALA A 130 -18.26 -7.85 -1.28
N ILE A 131 -18.92 -8.65 -2.12
CA ILE A 131 -18.52 -10.05 -2.35
C ILE A 131 -17.22 -10.09 -3.15
N GLN A 132 -16.16 -10.65 -2.55
CA GLN A 132 -14.83 -10.83 -3.13
C GLN A 132 -14.31 -9.57 -3.85
N PRO A 133 -14.22 -8.41 -3.16
CA PRO A 133 -13.83 -7.16 -3.80
C PRO A 133 -12.37 -7.27 -4.26
N ALA A 134 -12.14 -7.11 -5.56
CA ALA A 134 -10.83 -7.27 -6.19
C ALA A 134 -10.21 -5.95 -6.69
N CYS A 135 -11.03 -4.93 -6.91
CA CYS A 135 -10.58 -3.62 -7.40
C CYS A 135 -11.53 -2.52 -6.95
N LEU A 136 -10.97 -1.41 -6.50
CA LEU A 136 -11.69 -0.19 -6.12
C LEU A 136 -11.29 0.95 -7.06
N LYS A 137 -12.25 1.79 -7.46
CA LYS A 137 -12.01 3.01 -8.23
C LYS A 137 -12.96 4.10 -7.78
N PHE A 138 -12.44 5.32 -7.67
CA PHE A 138 -13.26 6.53 -7.59
C PHE A 138 -13.59 7.02 -9.01
N LEU A 139 -14.76 7.58 -9.16
CA LEU A 139 -15.10 8.37 -10.34
C LEU A 139 -14.35 9.71 -10.22
N GLU A 140 -13.62 10.08 -11.27
CA GLU A 140 -12.92 11.36 -11.40
C GLU A 140 -13.84 12.44 -12.01
#